data_0e5d06ab3be4da2bf77cec22a30da8c4
#
_entry.id   0e5d06ab3be4da2bf77cec22a30da8c4
#
_cell.length_a   1.000
_cell.length_b   1.000
_cell.length_c   1.000
_cell.angle_alpha   90.00
_cell.angle_beta   90.00
_cell.angle_gamma   90.00
#
_symmetry.space_group_name_H-M   'P 1'
#
loop_
_entity.id
_entity.type
_entity.pdbx_description
1 polymer ?
#
loop_
_entity_poly.entity_id
_entity_poly.type
_entity_poly.pdbx_seq_one_letter_code
_entity_poly.pdbx_strand_id
1 'polypeptide(L)'
;MIRVLLLFSLIFLIKSALADNKYITIASTTSTHDTGLLEYINKEFENKYNTKVRALSLGTGQAIKVAMDGNVEILLVHHKKSELEFMNNGYGTLRYDLMYNDFVLIGPKQDNRNCSSIENKMIEIKKSKLLFISRGDESGTHKKEKELWELSNIRVPFEENWYLSVGQGMGSTLLIANQKN
;
A
#
# COMPACT_ATOMS: atom_id res chain seq x y z
N MET A 1 -11.25 -41.07 45.60
CA MET A 1 -10.10 -41.00 44.69
C MET A 1 -10.47 -40.96 43.22
N ILE A 2 -11.39 -41.78 42.74
CA ILE A 2 -11.79 -41.82 41.29
C ILE A 2 -12.38 -40.51 40.79
N ARG A 3 -13.19 -39.78 41.56
CA ARG A 3 -13.79 -38.47 41.17
C ARG A 3 -12.74 -37.37 41.01
N VAL A 4 -11.67 -37.37 41.78
CA VAL A 4 -10.57 -36.39 41.69
C VAL A 4 -9.71 -36.65 40.47
N LEU A 5 -9.50 -37.92 40.13
CA LEU A 5 -8.75 -38.31 38.90
C LEU A 5 -9.51 -37.88 37.60
N LEU A 6 -10.85 -38.01 37.60
CA LEU A 6 -11.69 -37.59 36.49
C LEU A 6 -11.66 -36.05 36.26
N LEU A 7 -11.63 -35.28 37.33
CA LEU A 7 -11.52 -33.81 37.26
C LEU A 7 -10.14 -33.38 36.73
N PHE A 8 -9.05 -34.05 37.16
CA PHE A 8 -7.72 -33.76 36.65
C PHE A 8 -7.55 -34.12 35.16
N SER A 9 -8.15 -35.24 34.72
CA SER A 9 -8.15 -35.65 33.33
C SER A 9 -8.95 -34.66 32.45
N LEU A 10 -10.06 -34.11 32.93
CA LEU A 10 -10.87 -33.13 32.21
C LEU A 10 -10.16 -31.77 32.05
N ILE A 11 -9.40 -31.33 33.08
CA ILE A 11 -8.59 -30.10 33.02
C ILE A 11 -7.43 -30.25 32.04
N PHE A 12 -6.86 -31.44 31.89
CA PHE A 12 -5.78 -31.70 30.92
C PHE A 12 -6.28 -31.74 29.48
N LEU A 13 -7.50 -32.21 29.24
CA LEU A 13 -8.15 -32.22 27.94
C LEU A 13 -8.53 -30.81 27.47
N ILE A 14 -8.88 -29.90 28.40
CA ILE A 14 -9.24 -28.52 28.06
C ILE A 14 -8.01 -27.72 27.61
N LYS A 15 -6.81 -28.00 28.16
CA LYS A 15 -5.57 -27.33 27.70
C LYS A 15 -5.15 -27.72 26.29
N SER A 16 -5.54 -28.87 25.81
CA SER A 16 -5.22 -29.31 24.44
C SER A 16 -6.13 -28.70 23.37
N ALA A 17 -7.23 -28.06 23.74
CA ALA A 17 -8.20 -27.46 22.81
C ALA A 17 -7.97 -25.98 22.52
N LEU A 18 -7.07 -25.32 23.24
CA LEU A 18 -6.59 -23.98 22.90
C LEU A 18 -5.41 -24.14 21.94
N ALA A 19 -5.67 -24.63 20.73
CA ALA A 19 -4.77 -24.44 19.63
C ALA A 19 -4.66 -22.92 19.40
N ASP A 20 -3.57 -22.35 19.90
CA ASP A 20 -3.21 -20.97 19.63
C ASP A 20 -3.03 -20.88 18.12
N ASN A 21 -4.08 -20.47 17.43
CA ASN A 21 -4.04 -20.26 15.98
C ASN A 21 -3.07 -19.10 15.75
N LYS A 22 -1.78 -19.40 15.74
CA LYS A 22 -0.75 -18.42 15.39
C LYS A 22 -1.08 -17.88 14.02
N TYR A 23 -1.33 -16.59 13.97
CA TYR A 23 -1.48 -15.86 12.72
C TYR A 23 -0.47 -14.72 12.68
N ILE A 24 -0.09 -14.35 11.47
CA ILE A 24 0.73 -13.19 11.17
C ILE A 24 -0.18 -12.16 10.52
N THR A 25 -0.14 -10.93 11.00
CA THR A 25 -0.88 -9.82 10.40
C THR A 25 0.08 -8.98 9.55
N ILE A 26 -0.30 -8.75 8.29
CA ILE A 26 0.44 -7.92 7.34
C ILE A 26 -0.38 -6.66 7.07
N ALA A 27 0.17 -5.47 7.31
CA ALA A 27 -0.38 -4.24 6.76
C ALA A 27 0.23 -3.96 5.39
N SER A 28 -0.60 -3.82 4.38
CA SER A 28 -0.18 -3.52 3.02
C SER A 28 -1.11 -2.53 2.33
N THR A 29 -0.83 -2.22 1.07
CA THR A 29 -1.60 -1.22 0.33
C THR A 29 -2.72 -1.85 -0.50
N THR A 30 -3.80 -1.08 -0.71
CA THR A 30 -4.91 -1.50 -1.59
C THR A 30 -4.40 -1.85 -2.99
N SER A 31 -3.47 -1.06 -3.54
CA SER A 31 -2.89 -1.34 -4.85
C SER A 31 -2.12 -2.68 -4.91
N THR A 32 -1.44 -3.07 -3.84
CA THR A 32 -0.77 -4.38 -3.76
C THR A 32 -1.81 -5.50 -3.62
N HIS A 33 -2.83 -5.29 -2.79
CA HIS A 33 -3.93 -6.26 -2.61
C HIS A 33 -4.68 -6.53 -3.91
N ASP A 34 -5.04 -5.47 -4.65
CA ASP A 34 -5.82 -5.54 -5.89
C ASP A 34 -5.11 -6.30 -7.03
N THR A 35 -3.80 -6.53 -6.93
CA THR A 35 -3.05 -7.39 -7.87
C THR A 35 -3.29 -8.88 -7.67
N GLY A 36 -3.86 -9.29 -6.53
CA GLY A 36 -3.97 -10.70 -6.12
C GLY A 36 -2.66 -11.31 -5.59
N LEU A 37 -1.56 -10.56 -5.60
CA LEU A 37 -0.23 -11.06 -5.19
C LEU A 37 -0.22 -11.54 -3.74
N LEU A 38 -0.80 -10.75 -2.83
CA LEU A 38 -0.84 -11.11 -1.41
C LEU A 38 -1.67 -12.36 -1.14
N GLU A 39 -2.80 -12.51 -1.81
CA GLU A 39 -3.63 -13.71 -1.67
C GLU A 39 -2.85 -14.97 -2.08
N TYR A 40 -2.17 -14.89 -3.22
CA TYR A 40 -1.36 -16.00 -3.72
C TYR A 40 -0.22 -16.36 -2.76
N ILE A 41 0.60 -15.38 -2.36
CA ILE A 41 1.77 -15.61 -1.48
C ILE A 41 1.33 -16.10 -0.10
N ASN A 42 0.30 -15.51 0.47
CA ASN A 42 -0.21 -15.90 1.79
C ASN A 42 -0.69 -17.35 1.79
N LYS A 43 -1.41 -17.76 0.75
CA LYS A 43 -1.88 -19.15 0.61
C LYS A 43 -0.72 -20.15 0.53
N GLU A 44 0.30 -19.83 -0.26
CA GLU A 44 1.51 -20.67 -0.36
C GLU A 44 2.26 -20.75 0.99
N PHE A 45 2.37 -19.62 1.69
CA PHE A 45 2.99 -19.56 3.01
C PHE A 45 2.19 -20.38 4.04
N GLU A 46 0.87 -20.20 4.11
CA GLU A 46 -0.01 -20.95 5.03
C GLU A 46 0.10 -22.47 4.81
N ASN A 47 0.11 -22.89 3.54
CA ASN A 47 0.26 -24.31 3.18
C ASN A 47 1.62 -24.88 3.63
N LYS A 48 2.67 -24.09 3.49
CA LYS A 48 4.04 -24.54 3.78
C LYS A 48 4.36 -24.54 5.27
N TYR A 49 3.87 -23.55 6.01
CA TYR A 49 4.28 -23.31 7.38
C TYR A 49 3.18 -23.56 8.42
N ASN A 50 1.98 -23.92 8.00
CA ASN A 50 0.81 -24.13 8.86
C ASN A 50 0.54 -22.94 9.80
N THR A 51 0.74 -21.72 9.30
CA THR A 51 0.55 -20.47 10.03
C THR A 51 -0.39 -19.57 9.22
N LYS A 52 -1.49 -19.10 9.83
CA LYS A 52 -2.45 -18.25 9.16
C LYS A 52 -1.92 -16.84 8.93
N VAL A 53 -2.28 -16.22 7.82
CA VAL A 53 -1.92 -14.85 7.48
C VAL A 53 -3.17 -13.98 7.32
N ARG A 54 -3.18 -12.84 7.98
CA ARG A 54 -4.21 -11.81 7.85
C ARG A 54 -3.63 -10.61 7.14
N ALA A 55 -4.14 -10.25 5.97
CA ALA A 55 -3.71 -9.08 5.24
C ALA A 55 -4.70 -7.93 5.45
N LEU A 56 -4.20 -6.80 5.93
CA LEU A 56 -4.93 -5.54 6.00
C LEU A 56 -4.61 -4.72 4.76
N SER A 57 -5.62 -4.44 3.95
CA SER A 57 -5.52 -3.64 2.73
C SER A 57 -5.88 -2.19 3.04
N LEU A 58 -4.88 -1.30 3.09
CA LEU A 58 -5.00 0.07 3.58
C LEU A 58 -4.34 1.07 2.61
N GLY A 59 -4.52 2.36 2.83
CA GLY A 59 -3.66 3.37 2.22
C GLY A 59 -2.26 3.34 2.85
N THR A 60 -1.20 3.72 2.10
CA THR A 60 0.19 3.67 2.59
C THR A 60 0.36 4.33 3.97
N GLY A 61 -0.21 5.53 4.17
CA GLY A 61 -0.12 6.24 5.45
C GLY A 61 -0.82 5.50 6.60
N GLN A 62 -1.98 4.90 6.33
CA GLN A 62 -2.72 4.11 7.31
C GLN A 62 -2.00 2.81 7.66
N ALA A 63 -1.43 2.11 6.66
CA ALA A 63 -0.65 0.90 6.86
C ALA A 63 0.56 1.17 7.78
N ILE A 64 1.28 2.26 7.53
CA ILE A 64 2.41 2.69 8.37
C ILE A 64 1.94 3.02 9.78
N LYS A 65 0.82 3.74 9.93
CA LYS A 65 0.29 4.08 11.26
C LYS A 65 -0.09 2.85 12.07
N VAL A 66 -0.79 1.89 11.48
CA VAL A 66 -1.17 0.64 12.15
C VAL A 66 0.07 -0.15 12.58
N ALA A 67 1.15 -0.12 11.78
CA ALA A 67 2.42 -0.74 12.13
C ALA A 67 3.15 0.02 13.25
N MET A 68 3.12 1.36 13.26
CA MET A 68 3.67 2.18 14.35
C MET A 68 2.96 1.90 15.69
N ASP A 69 1.66 1.63 15.64
CA ASP A 69 0.85 1.29 16.82
C ASP A 69 1.09 -0.17 17.31
N GLY A 70 1.96 -0.94 16.64
CA GLY A 70 2.31 -2.31 17.00
C GLY A 70 1.21 -3.34 16.71
N ASN A 71 0.24 -3.02 15.86
CA ASN A 71 -0.92 -3.87 15.59
C ASN A 71 -0.70 -4.88 14.45
N VAL A 72 0.49 -4.94 13.87
CA VAL A 72 0.88 -5.88 12.81
C VAL A 72 2.31 -6.34 12.97
N GLU A 73 2.62 -7.55 12.53
CA GLU A 73 3.96 -8.11 12.54
C GLU A 73 4.76 -7.72 11.31
N ILE A 74 4.09 -7.44 10.18
CA ILE A 74 4.74 -7.13 8.90
C ILE A 74 4.10 -5.89 8.28
N LEU A 75 4.94 -4.97 7.83
CA LEU A 75 4.57 -3.84 7.00
C LEU A 75 5.11 -4.05 5.59
N LEU A 76 4.23 -4.16 4.59
CA LEU A 76 4.58 -4.31 3.18
C LEU A 76 4.07 -3.11 2.39
N VAL A 77 4.93 -2.17 2.11
CA VAL A 77 4.62 -0.90 1.42
C VAL A 77 5.64 -0.61 0.32
N HIS A 78 5.32 0.29 -0.60
CA HIS A 78 6.14 0.61 -1.75
C HIS A 78 6.53 2.11 -1.85
N HIS A 79 6.35 2.89 -0.78
CA HIS A 79 6.82 4.27 -0.71
C HIS A 79 8.10 4.33 0.14
N LYS A 80 9.27 4.16 -0.49
CA LYS A 80 10.58 3.98 0.15
C LYS A 80 10.90 5.05 1.19
N LYS A 81 10.60 6.33 0.90
CA LYS A 81 10.86 7.43 1.82
C LYS A 81 10.13 7.25 3.17
N SER A 82 8.82 6.99 3.14
CA SER A 82 8.04 6.75 4.36
C SER A 82 8.44 5.47 5.09
N GLU A 83 8.85 4.44 4.35
CA GLU A 83 9.37 3.20 4.94
C GLU A 83 10.70 3.43 5.68
N LEU A 84 11.62 4.21 5.09
CA LEU A 84 12.88 4.56 5.73
C LEU A 84 12.66 5.45 6.96
N GLU A 85 11.73 6.40 6.91
CA GLU A 85 11.34 7.20 8.07
C GLU A 85 10.79 6.34 9.21
N PHE A 86 9.96 5.34 8.90
CA PHE A 86 9.45 4.36 9.86
C PHE A 86 10.59 3.59 10.54
N MET A 87 11.57 3.12 9.77
CA MET A 87 12.74 2.41 10.30
C MET A 87 13.64 3.33 11.14
N ASN A 88 13.94 4.55 10.67
CA ASN A 88 14.80 5.50 11.36
C ASN A 88 14.22 5.96 12.70
N ASN A 89 12.89 5.97 12.83
CA ASN A 89 12.20 6.26 14.08
C ASN A 89 12.09 5.04 15.03
N GLY A 90 12.69 3.91 14.68
CA GLY A 90 12.78 2.73 15.54
C GLY A 90 11.50 1.88 15.62
N TYR A 91 10.54 2.09 14.71
CA TYR A 91 9.30 1.30 14.68
C TYR A 91 9.47 -0.07 14.06
N GLY A 92 10.48 -0.28 13.19
CA GLY A 92 10.79 -1.56 12.58
C GLY A 92 12.09 -2.14 13.11
N THR A 93 12.17 -3.47 13.20
CA THR A 93 13.38 -4.20 13.64
C THR A 93 14.24 -4.66 12.46
N LEU A 94 13.62 -5.08 11.38
CA LEU A 94 14.29 -5.58 10.17
C LEU A 94 13.60 -4.99 8.92
N ARG A 95 14.41 -4.71 7.91
CA ARG A 95 13.97 -4.23 6.61
C ARG A 95 14.57 -5.08 5.50
N TYR A 96 13.73 -5.48 4.54
CA TYR A 96 14.13 -6.22 3.36
C TYR A 96 13.64 -5.52 2.11
N ASP A 97 14.51 -5.36 1.10
CA ASP A 97 14.08 -5.03 -0.25
C ASP A 97 13.51 -6.31 -0.88
N LEU A 98 12.19 -6.30 -1.18
CA LEU A 98 11.47 -7.48 -1.66
C LEU A 98 11.34 -7.46 -3.18
N MET A 99 10.86 -6.34 -3.73
CA MET A 99 10.60 -6.13 -5.13
C MET A 99 10.54 -4.63 -5.43
N TYR A 100 10.52 -4.26 -6.70
CA TYR A 100 10.31 -2.89 -7.15
C TYR A 100 9.17 -2.85 -8.16
N ASN A 101 8.58 -1.67 -8.31
CA ASN A 101 7.67 -1.33 -9.38
C ASN A 101 7.92 0.11 -9.80
N ASP A 102 7.58 0.43 -11.04
CA ASP A 102 7.72 1.77 -11.57
C ASP A 102 6.39 2.55 -11.46
N PHE A 103 6.53 3.87 -11.30
CA PHE A 103 5.43 4.80 -11.51
C PHE A 103 5.49 5.31 -12.93
N VAL A 104 4.34 5.37 -13.58
CA VAL A 104 4.21 5.85 -14.96
C VAL A 104 3.18 6.96 -15.04
N LEU A 105 3.47 7.95 -15.88
CA LEU A 105 2.48 8.93 -16.29
C LEU A 105 1.84 8.47 -17.59
N ILE A 106 0.53 8.33 -17.60
CA ILE A 106 -0.23 7.90 -18.78
C ILE A 106 -1.06 9.05 -19.32
N GLY A 107 -1.32 9.01 -20.61
CA GLY A 107 -2.13 10.01 -21.31
C GLY A 107 -2.74 9.46 -22.60
N PRO A 108 -3.40 10.30 -23.39
CA PRO A 108 -3.99 9.90 -24.67
C PRO A 108 -2.97 9.28 -25.63
N LYS A 109 -3.38 8.27 -26.40
CA LYS A 109 -2.51 7.62 -27.41
C LYS A 109 -1.98 8.57 -28.49
N GLN A 110 -2.72 9.66 -28.75
CA GLN A 110 -2.35 10.67 -29.75
C GLN A 110 -1.30 11.66 -29.24
N ASP A 111 -0.93 11.58 -27.97
CA ASP A 111 0.15 12.41 -27.41
C ASP A 111 1.51 11.90 -27.87
N ASN A 112 1.89 12.22 -29.10
CA ASN A 112 3.18 11.85 -29.71
C ASN A 112 4.32 12.80 -29.30
N ARG A 113 4.11 13.64 -28.30
CA ARG A 113 5.15 14.57 -27.83
C ARG A 113 6.27 13.81 -27.14
N ASN A 114 7.47 13.88 -27.71
CA ASN A 114 8.66 13.30 -27.11
C ASN A 114 8.91 13.96 -25.75
N CYS A 115 8.83 13.17 -24.71
CA CYS A 115 9.13 13.61 -23.35
C CYS A 115 10.57 13.18 -23.02
N SER A 116 11.46 14.15 -22.85
CA SER A 116 12.87 13.88 -22.50
C SER A 116 13.02 13.47 -21.02
N SER A 117 12.10 13.89 -20.17
CA SER A 117 12.03 13.48 -18.76
C SER A 117 10.62 13.69 -18.21
N ILE A 118 10.33 13.07 -17.07
CA ILE A 118 9.05 13.21 -16.38
C ILE A 118 8.85 14.67 -15.90
N GLU A 119 9.90 15.33 -15.45
CA GLU A 119 9.87 16.72 -14.97
C GLU A 119 9.44 17.65 -16.11
N ASN A 120 10.01 17.48 -17.31
CA ASN A 120 9.62 18.26 -18.48
C ASN A 120 8.16 18.04 -18.83
N LYS A 121 7.65 16.82 -18.68
CA LYS A 121 6.22 16.55 -18.91
C LYS A 121 5.32 17.21 -17.86
N MET A 122 5.71 17.23 -16.60
CA MET A 122 4.99 17.94 -15.54
C MET A 122 4.95 19.46 -15.83
N ILE A 123 6.07 20.03 -16.27
CA ILE A 123 6.15 21.45 -16.69
C ILE A 123 5.22 21.72 -17.89
N GLU A 124 5.20 20.84 -18.87
CA GLU A 124 4.32 20.95 -20.03
C GLU A 124 2.84 20.90 -19.65
N ILE A 125 2.45 19.95 -18.78
CA ILE A 125 1.07 19.84 -18.27
C ILE A 125 0.63 21.14 -17.63
N LYS A 126 1.46 21.72 -16.75
CA LYS A 126 1.17 23.01 -16.11
C LYS A 126 1.06 24.14 -17.14
N LYS A 127 2.05 24.26 -18.03
CA LYS A 127 2.12 25.34 -19.04
C LYS A 127 0.93 25.32 -20.00
N SER A 128 0.52 24.13 -20.42
CA SER A 128 -0.58 23.95 -21.36
C SER A 128 -1.93 23.74 -20.66
N LYS A 129 -1.96 23.73 -19.33
CA LYS A 129 -3.16 23.49 -18.51
C LYS A 129 -3.88 22.20 -18.93
N LEU A 130 -3.12 21.14 -19.23
CA LEU A 130 -3.69 19.85 -19.60
C LEU A 130 -4.41 19.26 -18.40
N LEU A 131 -5.57 18.66 -18.61
CA LEU A 131 -6.30 18.00 -17.53
C LEU A 131 -5.44 16.91 -16.89
N PHE A 132 -5.16 17.06 -15.62
CA PHE A 132 -4.40 16.11 -14.82
C PHE A 132 -5.32 15.48 -13.77
N ILE A 133 -5.36 14.15 -13.73
CA ILE A 133 -6.17 13.41 -12.76
C ILE A 133 -5.26 12.85 -11.67
N SER A 134 -5.39 13.40 -10.48
CA SER A 134 -4.69 12.94 -9.28
C SER A 134 -5.54 11.98 -8.48
N ARG A 135 -4.92 10.98 -7.86
CA ARG A 135 -5.61 10.13 -6.89
C ARG A 135 -6.13 10.90 -5.68
N GLY A 136 -5.35 11.84 -5.16
CA GLY A 136 -5.75 12.70 -4.03
C GLY A 136 -6.10 11.96 -2.73
N ASP A 137 -5.60 10.73 -2.52
CA ASP A 137 -6.00 9.80 -1.45
C ASP A 137 -4.88 9.46 -0.46
N GLU A 138 -3.80 10.25 -0.45
CA GLU A 138 -2.60 10.04 0.38
C GLU A 138 -1.92 8.65 0.20
N SER A 139 -2.24 7.95 -0.88
CA SER A 139 -1.56 6.71 -1.28
C SER A 139 -0.09 6.93 -1.67
N GLY A 140 0.66 5.85 -1.84
CA GLY A 140 2.03 5.90 -2.38
C GLY A 140 2.10 6.58 -3.75
N THR A 141 1.09 6.37 -4.61
CA THR A 141 0.98 7.03 -5.92
C THR A 141 0.77 8.54 -5.78
N HIS A 142 -0.13 8.97 -4.90
CA HIS A 142 -0.36 10.39 -4.64
C HIS A 142 0.88 11.07 -4.02
N LYS A 143 1.59 10.38 -3.12
CA LYS A 143 2.86 10.88 -2.57
C LYS A 143 3.91 11.04 -3.66
N LYS A 144 4.03 10.05 -4.56
CA LYS A 144 4.97 10.11 -5.69
C LYS A 144 4.63 11.23 -6.66
N GLU A 145 3.37 11.44 -6.94
CA GLU A 145 2.89 12.57 -7.74
C GLU A 145 3.34 13.91 -7.14
N LYS A 146 3.11 14.12 -5.82
CA LYS A 146 3.55 15.33 -5.13
C LYS A 146 5.06 15.55 -5.24
N GLU A 147 5.85 14.50 -5.08
CA GLU A 147 7.30 14.54 -5.29
C GLU A 147 7.68 14.96 -6.72
N LEU A 148 6.97 14.49 -7.74
CA LEU A 148 7.23 14.86 -9.13
C LEU A 148 6.93 16.33 -9.41
N TRP A 149 5.85 16.88 -8.83
CA TRP A 149 5.57 18.32 -8.90
C TRP A 149 6.70 19.14 -8.26
N GLU A 150 7.15 18.75 -7.08
CA GLU A 150 8.26 19.41 -6.35
C GLU A 150 9.58 19.34 -7.14
N LEU A 151 9.95 18.17 -7.69
CA LEU A 151 11.14 17.99 -8.52
C LEU A 151 11.10 18.86 -9.80
N SER A 152 9.91 19.15 -10.28
CA SER A 152 9.70 20.06 -11.43
C SER A 152 9.66 21.54 -11.03
N ASN A 153 9.97 21.87 -9.77
CA ASN A 153 9.86 23.22 -9.20
C ASN A 153 8.44 23.80 -9.33
N ILE A 154 7.43 22.97 -9.19
CA ILE A 154 6.02 23.34 -9.27
C ILE A 154 5.37 23.02 -7.93
N ARG A 155 4.72 24.00 -7.30
CA ARG A 155 3.81 23.74 -6.20
C ARG A 155 2.64 22.92 -6.72
N VAL A 156 2.23 21.89 -5.98
CA VAL A 156 1.08 21.04 -6.35
C VAL A 156 -0.13 21.92 -6.63
N PRO A 157 -0.75 21.80 -7.82
CA PRO A 157 -1.73 22.79 -8.31
C PRO A 157 -3.16 22.49 -7.84
N PHE A 158 -3.39 22.32 -6.55
CA PHE A 158 -4.68 21.93 -5.97
C PHE A 158 -5.84 22.88 -6.30
N GLU A 159 -5.56 24.15 -6.54
CA GLU A 159 -6.58 25.20 -6.78
C GLU A 159 -6.85 25.41 -8.27
N GLU A 160 -6.15 24.69 -9.13
CA GLU A 160 -6.25 24.87 -10.58
C GLU A 160 -7.36 23.99 -11.18
N ASN A 161 -8.17 24.56 -12.05
CA ASN A 161 -9.32 23.88 -12.70
C ASN A 161 -8.92 22.68 -13.57
N TRP A 162 -7.68 22.63 -14.04
CA TRP A 162 -7.14 21.52 -14.83
C TRP A 162 -6.53 20.40 -13.97
N TYR A 163 -6.46 20.57 -12.65
CA TYR A 163 -6.01 19.54 -11.71
C TYR A 163 -7.21 18.97 -10.95
N LEU A 164 -7.53 17.72 -11.22
CA LEU A 164 -8.67 17.04 -10.62
C LEU A 164 -8.21 16.01 -9.60
N SER A 165 -8.35 16.31 -8.32
CA SER A 165 -8.13 15.38 -7.23
C SER A 165 -9.41 14.57 -6.98
N VAL A 166 -9.36 13.23 -7.17
CA VAL A 166 -10.57 12.39 -7.16
C VAL A 166 -10.81 11.65 -5.85
N GLY A 167 -9.81 11.55 -4.97
CA GLY A 167 -9.94 10.87 -3.69
C GLY A 167 -10.22 9.36 -3.81
N GLN A 168 -9.75 8.71 -4.89
CA GLN A 168 -10.12 7.34 -5.24
C GLN A 168 -8.91 6.42 -5.41
N GLY A 169 -9.13 5.10 -5.29
CA GLY A 169 -8.14 4.10 -5.66
C GLY A 169 -7.80 4.11 -7.16
N MET A 170 -6.69 3.47 -7.56
CA MET A 170 -6.15 3.56 -8.92
C MET A 170 -7.14 3.11 -9.99
N GLY A 171 -7.90 2.03 -9.77
CA GLY A 171 -8.89 1.55 -10.75
C GLY A 171 -9.95 2.61 -11.09
N SER A 172 -10.56 3.22 -10.06
CA SER A 172 -11.55 4.29 -10.23
C SER A 172 -10.92 5.54 -10.85
N THR A 173 -9.70 5.90 -10.45
CA THR A 173 -8.97 7.04 -11.03
C THR A 173 -8.72 6.86 -12.53
N LEU A 174 -8.33 5.66 -12.95
CA LEU A 174 -8.13 5.33 -14.37
C LEU A 174 -9.43 5.39 -15.18
N LEU A 175 -10.54 4.90 -14.61
CA LEU A 175 -11.86 5.02 -15.26
C LEU A 175 -12.26 6.47 -15.46
N ILE A 176 -12.08 7.32 -14.44
CA ILE A 176 -12.35 8.76 -14.53
C ILE A 176 -11.45 9.42 -15.59
N ALA A 177 -10.16 9.10 -15.60
CA ALA A 177 -9.24 9.63 -16.60
C ALA A 177 -9.65 9.24 -18.02
N ASN A 178 -10.04 7.99 -18.24
CA ASN A 178 -10.51 7.51 -19.54
C ASN A 178 -11.83 8.17 -20.00
N GLN A 179 -12.74 8.51 -19.07
CA GLN A 179 -14.00 9.19 -19.40
C GLN A 179 -13.84 10.66 -19.74
N LYS A 180 -12.76 11.28 -19.27
CA LYS A 180 -12.48 12.71 -19.47
C LYS A 180 -11.49 13.00 -20.60
N ASN A 181 -11.08 11.96 -21.29
CA ASN A 181 -10.13 12.03 -22.43
C ASN A 181 -10.85 12.30 -23.75
#